data_24af54d673b8784e9e5972b76034dec2
#
_entry.id   24af54d673b8784e9e5972b76034dec2
#
_cell.length_a   1.000
_cell.length_b   1.000
_cell.length_c   1.000
_cell.angle_alpha   90.00
_cell.angle_beta   90.00
_cell.angle_gamma   90.00
#
_symmetry.space_group_name_H-M   'P 1'
#
loop_
_entity.id
_entity.type
_entity.pdbx_description
1 polymer ?
#
loop_
_entity_poly.entity_id
_entity_poly.type
_entity_poly.pdbx_seq_one_letter_code
_entity_poly.pdbx_strand_id
1 'polypeptide(L)'
;MKILLIGEYSNVHHTLCEALRRAGHKVLLISDGDGWKDYPRDIDLRRKMSGPLGSLLYLARLFCLLPRLRGFDVVQLINPVFLDVKPRWNRWVFDYLKRNNRQVSVGCFGDDYYVISRMQDDRYLAYTDFYAKGKVIDHAVNRQRKATWLQGAKSDLTRYVMAHADHLLACL
;
A
#
# COMPACT_ATOMS: atom_id res chain seq x y z
N MET A 1 10.72 12.36 16.36
CA MET A 1 10.10 11.02 16.24
C MET A 1 10.90 10.19 15.27
N LYS A 2 10.82 8.84 15.37
CA LYS A 2 11.30 7.89 14.36
C LYS A 2 10.12 7.44 13.52
N ILE A 3 10.19 7.67 12.21
CA ILE A 3 9.07 7.42 11.28
C ILE A 3 9.54 6.48 10.18
N LEU A 4 8.73 5.48 9.87
CA LEU A 4 8.94 4.54 8.78
C LEU A 4 7.83 4.72 7.74
N LEU A 5 8.23 4.99 6.49
CA LEU A 5 7.33 5.08 5.35
C LEU A 5 7.58 3.88 4.43
N ILE A 6 6.54 3.11 4.11
CA ILE A 6 6.65 1.91 3.27
C ILE A 6 5.76 2.01 2.04
N GLY A 7 6.37 1.83 0.88
CA GLY A 7 5.74 1.96 -0.43
C GLY A 7 5.81 3.38 -0.97
N GLU A 8 5.48 3.55 -2.24
CA GLU A 8 5.41 4.84 -2.92
C GLU A 8 4.25 4.84 -3.93
N TYR A 9 3.60 5.97 -4.04
CA TYR A 9 2.59 6.23 -5.05
C TYR A 9 2.61 7.71 -5.42
N SER A 10 2.89 8.00 -6.67
CA SER A 10 2.83 9.37 -7.23
C SER A 10 3.60 10.43 -6.41
N ASN A 11 4.77 10.09 -5.89
CA ASN A 11 5.65 10.96 -5.10
C ASN A 11 5.11 11.36 -3.70
N VAL A 12 4.09 10.68 -3.20
CA VAL A 12 3.46 11.02 -1.92
C VAL A 12 4.42 10.78 -0.74
N HIS A 13 4.98 9.58 -0.63
CA HIS A 13 5.87 9.25 0.49
C HIS A 13 7.22 9.94 0.40
N HIS A 14 7.78 10.13 -0.80
CA HIS A 14 9.02 10.88 -0.97
C HIS A 14 8.84 12.34 -0.52
N THR A 15 7.79 13.03 -0.98
CA THR A 15 7.49 14.41 -0.58
C THR A 15 7.25 14.52 0.93
N LEU A 16 6.49 13.59 1.51
CA LEU A 16 6.24 13.52 2.94
C LEU A 16 7.55 13.28 3.72
N CYS A 17 8.41 12.38 3.25
CA CYS A 17 9.70 12.08 3.84
C CYS A 17 10.58 13.33 3.95
N GLU A 18 10.69 14.10 2.86
CA GLU A 18 11.44 15.35 2.86
C GLU A 18 10.87 16.40 3.81
N ALA A 19 9.54 16.57 3.82
CA ALA A 19 8.88 17.50 4.73
C ALA A 19 9.10 17.14 6.20
N LEU A 20 8.95 15.86 6.54
CA LEU A 20 9.19 15.36 7.90
C LEU A 20 10.65 15.49 8.33
N ARG A 21 11.60 15.27 7.42
CA ARG A 21 13.03 15.49 7.71
C ARG A 21 13.35 16.96 7.96
N ARG A 22 12.79 17.88 7.16
CA ARG A 22 12.90 19.33 7.41
C ARG A 22 12.31 19.74 8.74
N ALA A 23 11.26 19.04 9.20
CA ALA A 23 10.67 19.24 10.52
C ALA A 23 11.47 18.59 11.68
N GLY A 24 12.66 18.02 11.40
CA GLY A 24 13.55 17.46 12.41
C GLY A 24 13.25 16.02 12.82
N HIS A 25 12.44 15.28 12.06
CA HIS A 25 12.14 13.87 12.34
C HIS A 25 13.18 12.95 11.69
N LYS A 26 13.42 11.78 12.31
CA LYS A 26 14.22 10.70 11.72
C LYS A 26 13.32 9.82 10.88
N VAL A 27 13.44 9.89 9.56
CA VAL A 27 12.57 9.19 8.62
C VAL A 27 13.34 8.17 7.82
N LEU A 28 12.82 6.95 7.73
CA LEU A 28 13.27 5.89 6.84
C LEU A 28 12.20 5.65 5.77
N LEU A 29 12.54 5.86 4.51
CA LEU A 29 11.67 5.61 3.36
C LEU A 29 12.10 4.33 2.63
N ILE A 30 11.18 3.39 2.51
CA ILE A 30 11.38 2.10 1.85
C ILE A 30 10.33 1.92 0.77
N SER A 31 10.73 1.81 -0.48
CA SER A 31 9.78 1.64 -1.59
C SER A 31 10.42 0.98 -2.81
N ASP A 32 9.61 0.66 -3.80
CA ASP A 32 10.05 0.26 -5.15
C ASP A 32 10.23 1.47 -6.10
N GLY A 33 9.94 2.69 -5.61
CA GLY A 33 10.06 3.94 -6.36
C GLY A 33 8.88 4.23 -7.30
N ASP A 34 7.74 3.55 -7.16
CA ASP A 34 6.57 3.65 -8.04
C ASP A 34 6.92 3.28 -9.50
N GLY A 35 7.56 2.12 -9.65
CA GLY A 35 7.87 1.53 -10.95
C GLY A 35 8.88 2.35 -11.77
N TRP A 36 8.50 2.76 -12.98
CA TRP A 36 9.35 3.49 -13.92
C TRP A 36 9.67 4.94 -13.50
N LYS A 37 8.89 5.53 -12.58
CA LYS A 37 9.09 6.90 -12.09
C LYS A 37 10.32 7.03 -11.19
N ASP A 38 10.72 5.93 -10.57
CA ASP A 38 11.96 5.77 -9.81
C ASP A 38 12.23 6.86 -8.75
N TYR A 39 11.19 7.21 -7.98
CA TYR A 39 11.30 8.20 -6.90
C TYR A 39 12.39 7.82 -5.89
N PRO A 40 13.14 8.83 -5.35
CA PRO A 40 14.19 8.61 -4.36
C PRO A 40 13.68 7.92 -3.10
N ARG A 41 14.52 7.06 -2.52
CA ARG A 41 14.24 6.27 -1.31
C ARG A 41 15.52 5.85 -0.61
N ASP A 42 15.43 5.51 0.67
CA ASP A 42 16.61 5.05 1.43
C ASP A 42 16.88 3.56 1.18
N ILE A 43 15.83 2.75 1.08
CA ILE A 43 15.95 1.32 0.80
C ILE A 43 15.07 0.97 -0.41
N ASP A 44 15.72 0.52 -1.46
CA ASP A 44 15.06 0.06 -2.67
C ASP A 44 14.45 -1.34 -2.47
N LEU A 45 13.13 -1.47 -2.56
CA LEU A 45 12.39 -2.75 -2.53
C LEU A 45 12.00 -3.24 -3.92
N ARG A 46 12.55 -2.68 -4.98
CA ARG A 46 12.22 -3.12 -6.34
C ARG A 46 12.58 -4.59 -6.54
N ARG A 47 11.66 -5.32 -7.14
CA ARG A 47 11.92 -6.69 -7.57
C ARG A 47 12.89 -6.68 -8.75
N LYS A 48 14.06 -7.30 -8.59
CA LYS A 48 15.12 -7.31 -9.62
C LYS A 48 14.97 -8.45 -10.63
N MET A 49 14.23 -9.50 -10.27
CA MET A 49 14.03 -10.69 -11.12
C MET A 49 12.58 -11.15 -11.05
N SER A 50 12.04 -11.59 -12.18
CA SER A 50 10.73 -12.26 -12.27
C SER A 50 10.83 -13.74 -11.90
N GLY A 51 9.68 -14.41 -11.81
CA GLY A 51 9.58 -15.85 -11.58
C GLY A 51 9.79 -16.31 -10.13
N PRO A 52 9.83 -17.62 -9.91
CA PRO A 52 9.92 -18.22 -8.56
C PRO A 52 11.20 -17.84 -7.81
N LEU A 53 12.35 -17.89 -8.49
CA LEU A 53 13.64 -17.53 -7.91
C LEU A 53 13.67 -16.06 -7.50
N GLY A 54 13.17 -15.15 -8.35
CA GLY A 54 13.04 -13.73 -8.02
C GLY A 54 12.13 -13.48 -6.82
N SER A 55 11.06 -14.26 -6.69
CA SER A 55 10.17 -14.21 -5.52
C SER A 55 10.87 -14.67 -4.25
N LEU A 56 11.66 -15.74 -4.32
CA LEU A 56 12.42 -16.23 -3.17
C LEU A 56 13.48 -15.23 -2.72
N LEU A 57 14.25 -14.67 -3.65
CA LEU A 57 15.27 -13.65 -3.36
C LEU A 57 14.65 -12.38 -2.76
N TYR A 58 13.51 -11.94 -3.29
CA TYR A 58 12.78 -10.80 -2.73
C TYR A 58 12.32 -11.07 -1.30
N LEU A 59 11.74 -12.24 -1.02
CA LEU A 59 11.35 -12.63 0.33
C LEU A 59 12.55 -12.73 1.27
N ALA A 60 13.64 -13.37 0.87
CA ALA A 60 14.86 -13.46 1.68
C ALA A 60 15.38 -12.05 2.05
N ARG A 61 15.45 -11.13 1.08
CA ARG A 61 15.82 -9.74 1.30
C ARG A 61 14.87 -9.03 2.27
N LEU A 62 13.56 -9.23 2.12
CA LEU A 62 12.54 -8.67 3.00
C LEU A 62 12.73 -9.20 4.44
N PHE A 63 12.94 -10.50 4.62
CA PHE A 63 13.19 -11.10 5.94
C PHE A 63 14.46 -10.55 6.60
N CYS A 64 15.56 -10.40 5.85
CA CYS A 64 16.77 -9.76 6.35
C CYS A 64 16.57 -8.30 6.76
N LEU A 65 15.59 -7.62 6.17
CA LEU A 65 15.28 -6.23 6.47
C LEU A 65 14.43 -6.07 7.74
N LEU A 66 13.59 -7.04 8.08
CA LEU A 66 12.62 -6.95 9.18
C LEU A 66 13.19 -6.45 10.51
N PRO A 67 14.39 -6.88 10.98
CA PRO A 67 14.95 -6.35 12.23
C PRO A 67 15.16 -4.84 12.24
N ARG A 68 15.31 -4.22 11.06
CA ARG A 68 15.48 -2.77 10.88
C ARG A 68 14.14 -2.01 10.85
N LEU A 69 13.01 -2.72 10.73
CA LEU A 69 11.65 -2.17 10.62
C LEU A 69 10.91 -2.16 11.97
N ARG A 70 11.62 -2.11 13.08
CA ARG A 70 11.06 -2.09 14.44
C ARG A 70 11.51 -0.86 15.24
N GLY A 71 10.72 -0.52 16.26
CA GLY A 71 11.02 0.58 17.19
C GLY A 71 10.81 1.96 16.57
N PHE A 72 9.86 2.09 15.64
CA PHE A 72 9.38 3.36 15.12
C PHE A 72 8.19 3.86 15.92
N ASP A 73 8.10 5.20 16.08
CA ASP A 73 6.96 5.85 16.69
C ASP A 73 5.73 5.75 15.77
N VAL A 74 5.96 5.91 14.46
CA VAL A 74 4.92 5.84 13.43
C VAL A 74 5.45 5.03 12.25
N VAL A 75 4.65 4.10 11.78
CA VAL A 75 4.80 3.44 10.48
C VAL A 75 3.65 3.88 9.61
N GLN A 76 3.92 4.36 8.40
CA GLN A 76 2.89 4.65 7.41
C GLN A 76 3.08 3.76 6.18
N LEU A 77 2.05 3.01 5.86
CA LEU A 77 1.96 2.21 4.65
C LEU A 77 1.27 3.03 3.55
N ILE A 78 1.79 2.98 2.33
CA ILE A 78 1.23 3.76 1.21
C ILE A 78 -0.21 3.32 0.85
N ASN A 79 -0.48 2.04 0.96
CA ASN A 79 -1.80 1.44 0.77
C ASN A 79 -1.86 0.06 1.47
N PRO A 80 -3.02 -0.62 1.54
CA PRO A 80 -3.13 -1.94 2.17
C PRO A 80 -2.28 -3.04 1.52
N VAL A 81 -1.95 -2.91 0.22
CA VAL A 81 -1.06 -3.85 -0.52
C VAL A 81 0.28 -3.17 -0.75
N PHE A 82 1.05 -2.96 0.30
CA PHE A 82 2.23 -2.11 0.35
C PHE A 82 3.54 -2.77 -0.11
N LEU A 83 3.54 -4.08 -0.38
CA LEU A 83 4.70 -4.84 -0.87
C LEU A 83 4.33 -5.67 -2.10
N ASP A 84 5.29 -5.85 -3.03
CA ASP A 84 5.14 -6.73 -4.20
C ASP A 84 5.33 -8.21 -3.83
N VAL A 85 4.47 -8.71 -2.95
CA VAL A 85 4.42 -10.11 -2.52
C VAL A 85 2.98 -10.63 -2.48
N LYS A 86 2.81 -11.94 -2.39
CA LYS A 86 1.48 -12.56 -2.22
C LYS A 86 0.77 -11.97 -0.99
N PRO A 87 -0.57 -11.81 -1.01
CA PRO A 87 -1.34 -11.21 0.08
C PRO A 87 -1.05 -11.79 1.48
N ARG A 88 -0.82 -13.11 1.59
CA ARG A 88 -0.45 -13.74 2.85
C ARG A 88 0.84 -13.19 3.48
N TRP A 89 1.83 -12.83 2.64
CA TRP A 89 3.09 -12.26 3.12
C TRP A 89 2.95 -10.79 3.48
N ASN A 90 2.16 -10.02 2.72
CA ASN A 90 1.79 -8.66 3.10
C ASN A 90 1.12 -8.63 4.48
N ARG A 91 0.12 -9.53 4.70
CA ARG A 91 -0.55 -9.66 6.00
C ARG A 91 0.44 -9.99 7.12
N TRP A 92 1.31 -10.97 6.90
CA TRP A 92 2.30 -11.37 7.91
C TRP A 92 3.26 -10.21 8.25
N VAL A 93 3.73 -9.44 7.25
CA VAL A 93 4.57 -8.25 7.49
C VAL A 93 3.78 -7.16 8.20
N PHE A 94 2.54 -6.92 7.84
CA PHE A 94 1.66 -5.98 8.55
C PHE A 94 1.55 -6.34 10.04
N ASP A 95 1.28 -7.60 10.35
CA ASP A 95 1.19 -8.09 11.74
C ASP A 95 2.53 -7.95 12.49
N TYR A 96 3.65 -8.16 11.79
CA TYR A 96 4.98 -7.90 12.34
C TYR A 96 5.17 -6.41 12.66
N LEU A 97 4.82 -5.51 11.76
CA LEU A 97 4.93 -4.07 11.96
C LEU A 97 4.06 -3.59 13.12
N LYS A 98 2.82 -4.08 13.22
CA LYS A 98 1.91 -3.78 14.34
C LYS A 98 2.46 -4.20 15.70
N ARG A 99 3.10 -5.37 15.78
CA ARG A 99 3.66 -5.85 17.05
C ARG A 99 4.96 -5.18 17.48
N ASN A 100 5.71 -4.60 16.55
CA ASN A 100 7.07 -4.12 16.81
C ASN A 100 7.22 -2.59 16.71
N ASN A 101 6.13 -1.86 16.49
CA ASN A 101 6.11 -0.40 16.39
C ASN A 101 4.94 0.17 17.19
N ARG A 102 5.00 1.47 17.50
CA ARG A 102 4.00 2.11 18.36
C ARG A 102 2.65 2.31 17.66
N GLN A 103 2.67 2.77 16.40
CA GLN A 103 1.48 3.03 15.59
C GLN A 103 1.72 2.62 14.14
N VAL A 104 0.70 2.05 13.49
CA VAL A 104 0.70 1.75 12.07
C VAL A 104 -0.49 2.42 11.41
N SER A 105 -0.21 3.38 10.54
CA SER A 105 -1.19 4.10 9.70
C SER A 105 -1.17 3.54 8.29
N VAL A 106 -2.31 3.58 7.62
CA VAL A 106 -2.46 3.10 6.23
C VAL A 106 -3.02 4.19 5.36
N GLY A 107 -2.35 4.49 4.27
CA GLY A 107 -2.85 5.34 3.20
C GLY A 107 -3.89 4.60 2.36
N CYS A 108 -4.97 5.27 2.03
CA CYS A 108 -6.02 4.78 1.13
C CYS A 108 -5.87 5.48 -0.23
N PHE A 109 -4.69 5.30 -0.86
CA PHE A 109 -4.33 5.97 -2.11
C PHE A 109 -4.46 4.99 -3.27
N GLY A 110 -5.53 5.12 -4.05
CA GLY A 110 -5.78 4.31 -5.24
C GLY A 110 -6.88 3.26 -5.05
N ASP A 111 -6.84 2.24 -5.92
CA ASP A 111 -7.83 1.17 -5.91
C ASP A 111 -7.69 0.28 -4.68
N ASP A 112 -8.81 0.05 -4.00
CA ASP A 112 -8.95 -0.91 -2.93
C ASP A 112 -10.38 -1.49 -2.90
N TYR A 113 -10.66 -2.39 -1.95
CA TYR A 113 -11.98 -2.97 -1.79
C TYR A 113 -13.08 -1.91 -1.60
N TYR A 114 -12.86 -0.93 -0.74
CA TYR A 114 -13.90 0.04 -0.38
C TYR A 114 -14.14 1.03 -1.52
N VAL A 115 -13.09 1.54 -2.15
CA VAL A 115 -13.20 2.43 -3.31
C VAL A 115 -13.93 1.72 -4.45
N ILE A 116 -13.47 0.54 -4.85
CA ILE A 116 -14.09 -0.19 -5.96
C ILE A 116 -15.52 -0.62 -5.64
N SER A 117 -15.84 -1.02 -4.40
CA SER A 117 -17.21 -1.38 -4.03
C SER A 117 -18.17 -0.18 -4.08
N ARG A 118 -17.68 1.02 -3.73
CA ARG A 118 -18.51 2.24 -3.74
C ARG A 118 -18.70 2.85 -5.13
N MET A 119 -17.79 2.57 -6.04
CA MET A 119 -17.87 3.06 -7.43
C MET A 119 -18.89 2.31 -8.32
N GLN A 120 -19.61 1.31 -7.77
CA GLN A 120 -20.49 0.43 -8.58
C GLN A 120 -21.86 1.06 -8.90
N ASP A 121 -22.25 2.14 -8.22
CA ASP A 121 -23.57 2.77 -8.35
C ASP A 121 -23.52 4.29 -8.10
N ASP A 122 -24.67 4.96 -8.22
CA ASP A 122 -24.83 6.41 -8.09
C ASP A 122 -25.17 6.89 -6.66
N ARG A 123 -25.15 6.00 -5.66
CA ARG A 123 -25.55 6.36 -4.28
C ARG A 123 -24.66 7.43 -3.65
N TYR A 124 -23.42 7.54 -4.12
CA TYR A 124 -22.41 8.43 -3.56
C TYR A 124 -21.83 9.42 -4.56
N LEU A 125 -21.76 9.03 -5.85
CA LEU A 125 -21.19 9.84 -6.92
C LEU A 125 -22.07 9.73 -8.16
N ALA A 126 -22.36 10.84 -8.81
CA ALA A 126 -23.18 10.87 -10.02
C ALA A 126 -22.56 10.11 -11.20
N TYR A 127 -21.25 9.95 -11.20
CA TYR A 127 -20.51 9.11 -12.15
C TYR A 127 -19.21 8.60 -11.52
N THR A 128 -18.75 7.46 -12.01
CA THR A 128 -17.46 6.85 -11.64
C THR A 128 -16.88 6.14 -12.86
N ASP A 129 -15.71 5.54 -12.75
CA ASP A 129 -15.18 4.67 -13.81
C ASP A 129 -16.08 3.47 -14.11
N PHE A 130 -16.93 3.07 -13.17
CA PHE A 130 -17.81 1.89 -13.27
C PHE A 130 -19.27 2.22 -13.52
N TYR A 131 -19.66 3.49 -13.39
CA TYR A 131 -21.05 3.91 -13.46
C TYR A 131 -21.19 5.33 -14.02
N ALA A 132 -22.01 5.51 -15.03
CA ALA A 132 -22.37 6.83 -15.56
C ALA A 132 -23.76 6.82 -16.21
N LYS A 133 -24.48 7.94 -16.12
CA LYS A 133 -25.80 8.14 -16.76
C LYS A 133 -26.81 7.03 -16.47
N GLY A 134 -26.87 6.56 -15.22
CA GLY A 134 -27.78 5.50 -14.82
C GLY A 134 -27.39 4.08 -15.28
N LYS A 135 -26.17 3.89 -15.80
CA LYS A 135 -25.74 2.60 -16.36
C LYS A 135 -24.35 2.19 -15.86
N VAL A 136 -24.19 0.88 -15.66
CA VAL A 136 -22.90 0.28 -15.36
C VAL A 136 -22.02 0.28 -16.63
N ILE A 137 -20.78 0.75 -16.46
CA ILE A 137 -19.77 0.71 -17.52
C ILE A 137 -19.03 -0.62 -17.41
N ASP A 138 -19.40 -1.57 -18.27
CA ASP A 138 -18.83 -2.92 -18.28
C ASP A 138 -17.84 -3.11 -19.43
N HIS A 139 -16.56 -2.86 -19.19
CA HIS A 139 -15.47 -3.19 -20.11
C HIS A 139 -14.38 -4.02 -19.44
N ALA A 140 -13.45 -4.57 -20.23
CA ALA A 140 -12.46 -5.55 -19.74
C ALA A 140 -11.64 -5.06 -18.54
N VAL A 141 -11.20 -3.80 -18.55
CA VAL A 141 -10.42 -3.21 -17.44
C VAL A 141 -11.25 -3.16 -16.16
N ASN A 142 -12.53 -2.74 -16.24
CA ASN A 142 -13.41 -2.69 -15.08
C ASN A 142 -13.71 -4.08 -14.52
N ARG A 143 -13.95 -5.09 -15.39
CA ARG A 143 -14.10 -6.48 -14.96
C ARG A 143 -12.86 -6.99 -14.22
N GLN A 144 -11.65 -6.69 -14.74
CA GLN A 144 -10.40 -7.05 -14.11
C GLN A 144 -10.20 -6.35 -12.75
N ARG A 145 -10.50 -5.04 -12.66
CA ARG A 145 -10.43 -4.30 -11.38
C ARG A 145 -11.38 -4.88 -10.33
N LYS A 146 -12.64 -5.17 -10.73
CA LYS A 146 -13.62 -5.85 -9.83
C LYS A 146 -13.11 -7.21 -9.35
N ALA A 147 -12.65 -8.05 -10.26
CA ALA A 147 -12.10 -9.36 -9.91
C ALA A 147 -10.89 -9.26 -8.97
N THR A 148 -10.06 -8.23 -9.13
CA THR A 148 -8.87 -8.02 -8.32
C THR A 148 -9.19 -7.55 -6.91
N TRP A 149 -10.16 -6.63 -6.75
CA TRP A 149 -10.35 -5.88 -5.52
C TRP A 149 -11.61 -6.26 -4.72
N LEU A 150 -12.65 -6.81 -5.37
CA LEU A 150 -13.88 -7.20 -4.68
C LEU A 150 -13.87 -8.65 -4.20
N GLN A 151 -12.97 -9.49 -4.72
CA GLN A 151 -12.93 -10.92 -4.44
C GLN A 151 -11.50 -11.42 -4.20
N GLY A 152 -11.40 -12.53 -3.45
CA GLY A 152 -10.16 -13.25 -3.25
C GLY A 152 -9.17 -12.56 -2.29
N ALA A 153 -7.94 -13.06 -2.30
CA ALA A 153 -6.95 -12.78 -1.25
C ALA A 153 -6.52 -11.31 -1.14
N LYS A 154 -6.61 -10.50 -2.22
CA LYS A 154 -6.32 -9.05 -2.14
C LYS A 154 -7.46 -8.30 -1.45
N SER A 155 -8.71 -8.64 -1.74
CA SER A 155 -9.88 -8.11 -1.05
C SER A 155 -9.80 -8.39 0.45
N ASP A 156 -9.50 -9.64 0.81
CA ASP A 156 -9.37 -10.06 2.21
C ASP A 156 -8.24 -9.33 2.92
N LEU A 157 -7.08 -9.17 2.25
CA LEU A 157 -5.95 -8.41 2.77
C LEU A 157 -6.33 -6.94 3.02
N THR A 158 -6.97 -6.29 2.04
CA THR A 158 -7.37 -4.88 2.16
C THR A 158 -8.28 -4.68 3.36
N ARG A 159 -9.33 -5.48 3.47
CA ARG A 159 -10.27 -5.41 4.60
C ARG A 159 -9.58 -5.69 5.93
N TYR A 160 -8.69 -6.68 5.97
CA TYR A 160 -7.94 -7.01 7.17
C TYR A 160 -7.02 -5.85 7.61
N VAL A 161 -6.19 -5.34 6.71
CA VAL A 161 -5.23 -4.27 7.02
C VAL A 161 -5.94 -3.00 7.46
N MET A 162 -7.00 -2.60 6.76
CA MET A 162 -7.77 -1.40 7.12
C MET A 162 -8.52 -1.54 8.45
N ALA A 163 -9.02 -2.74 8.78
CA ALA A 163 -9.70 -3.00 10.06
C ALA A 163 -8.75 -3.03 11.27
N HIS A 164 -7.45 -3.32 11.06
CA HIS A 164 -6.46 -3.48 12.14
C HIS A 164 -5.41 -2.36 12.20
N ALA A 165 -5.41 -1.43 11.26
CA ALA A 165 -4.57 -0.23 11.32
C ALA A 165 -5.02 0.69 12.46
N ASP A 166 -4.07 1.46 13.02
CA ASP A 166 -4.41 2.45 14.06
C ASP A 166 -5.08 3.68 13.46
N HIS A 167 -4.70 4.04 12.22
CA HIS A 167 -5.26 5.18 11.50
C HIS A 167 -5.36 4.89 10.02
N LEU A 168 -6.40 5.42 9.38
CA LEU A 168 -6.58 5.44 7.94
C LEU A 168 -6.44 6.86 7.43
N LEU A 169 -5.68 7.05 6.36
CA LEU A 169 -5.41 8.35 5.73
C LEU A 169 -6.04 8.32 4.33
N ALA A 170 -7.20 8.95 4.19
CA ALA A 170 -7.85 9.09 2.88
C ALA A 170 -7.32 10.33 2.15
N CYS A 171 -7.15 10.24 0.83
CA CYS A 171 -6.98 11.36 -0.07
C CYS A 171 -8.38 11.78 -0.55
N LEU A 172 -8.75 13.02 -0.28
CA LEU A 172 -10.00 13.61 -0.77
C LEU A 172 -9.80 14.26 -2.13
#